data_97cfeb6551b6dbf88347ca61a3e28af6
#
_entry.id   97cfeb6551b6dbf88347ca61a3e28af6
#
_cell.length_a   1.000
_cell.length_b   1.000
_cell.length_c   1.000
_cell.angle_alpha   90.00
_cell.angle_beta   90.00
_cell.angle_gamma   90.00
#
_symmetry.space_group_name_H-M   'P 1'
#
loop_
_entity.id
_entity.type
_entity.pdbx_description
1 polymer ?
#
loop_
_entity_poly.entity_id
_entity_poly.type
_entity_poly.pdbx_seq_one_letter_code
_entity_poly.pdbx_strand_id
1 'polypeptide(L)'
;PGETMYNDYVKNAYEAENQANGIENDWIDAVSQTGIIQDHNVSIGGGADNVKYYVSADYMSQKGVLKGFNYKRYSIRTNIDMNVTDYMKVGTNSYIVSHNRDGGRVNFLMAEAMSPYAKMYEEDGSYCINPMYSETLFTNPLMWTTTNPERRQWNININGYAEIDFGKLISPLKGLTYKFNGG
;
A
#
# COMPACT_ATOMS: atom_id res chain seq x y z
N PRO A 1 4.86 35.57 29.60
CA PRO A 1 3.91 35.61 28.47
C PRO A 1 3.33 34.23 28.12
N GLY A 2 3.77 33.13 28.71
CA GLY A 2 3.29 31.77 28.41
C GLY A 2 2.11 31.31 29.28
N GLU A 3 2.12 31.63 30.57
CA GLU A 3 1.14 31.06 31.51
C GLU A 3 -0.30 31.54 31.31
N THR A 4 -0.53 32.76 30.87
CA THR A 4 -1.87 33.31 30.69
C THR A 4 -2.56 32.75 29.43
N MET A 5 -1.82 32.55 28.34
CA MET A 5 -2.37 31.93 27.13
C MET A 5 -2.66 30.44 27.37
N TYR A 6 -1.90 29.80 28.24
CA TYR A 6 -2.02 28.37 28.53
C TYR A 6 -3.33 28.03 29.26
N ASN A 7 -3.68 28.86 30.26
CA ASN A 7 -4.93 28.71 31.02
C ASN A 7 -6.20 28.98 30.19
N ASP A 8 -6.11 29.78 29.11
CA ASP A 8 -7.23 30.09 28.24
C ASP A 8 -7.59 28.89 27.32
N TYR A 9 -6.68 27.91 27.15
CA TYR A 9 -6.93 26.70 26.35
C TYR A 9 -7.44 25.51 27.15
N VAL A 10 -7.28 25.50 28.47
CA VAL A 10 -7.82 24.44 29.34
C VAL A 10 -9.32 24.67 29.52
N LYS A 11 -10.12 23.96 28.73
CA LYS A 11 -11.55 24.20 28.61
C LYS A 11 -12.40 23.51 29.69
N ASN A 12 -11.86 22.53 30.40
CA ASN A 12 -12.62 21.75 31.37
C ASN A 12 -11.76 21.32 32.60
N ALA A 13 -12.48 20.95 33.69
CA ALA A 13 -11.83 20.55 34.95
C ALA A 13 -10.95 19.30 34.82
N TYR A 14 -11.30 18.38 33.92
CA TYR A 14 -10.55 17.15 33.67
C TYR A 14 -9.17 17.44 33.05
N GLU A 15 -9.11 18.33 32.07
CA GLU A 15 -7.83 18.73 31.48
C GLU A 15 -6.95 19.49 32.47
N ALA A 16 -7.54 20.34 33.31
CA ALA A 16 -6.82 21.05 34.37
C ALA A 16 -6.25 20.06 35.40
N GLU A 17 -6.98 19.06 35.81
CA GLU A 17 -6.53 17.97 36.69
C GLU A 17 -5.39 17.18 36.08
N ASN A 18 -5.54 16.77 34.80
CA ASN A 18 -4.51 16.05 34.06
C ASN A 18 -3.22 16.87 33.96
N GLN A 19 -3.33 18.15 33.63
CA GLN A 19 -2.19 19.08 33.63
C GLN A 19 -1.51 19.14 34.99
N ALA A 20 -2.26 19.28 36.07
CA ALA A 20 -1.73 19.30 37.43
C ALA A 20 -1.04 17.96 37.78
N ASN A 21 -1.46 16.87 37.25
CA ASN A 21 -0.87 15.54 37.40
C ASN A 21 0.31 15.30 36.43
N GLY A 22 0.71 16.29 35.63
CA GLY A 22 1.84 16.19 34.70
C GLY A 22 1.56 15.42 33.42
N ILE A 23 0.30 15.25 33.04
CA ILE A 23 -0.07 14.66 31.76
C ILE A 23 0.09 15.72 30.68
N GLU A 24 1.03 15.46 29.76
CA GLU A 24 1.28 16.25 28.57
C GLU A 24 1.68 15.29 27.45
N ASN A 25 0.88 15.24 26.38
CA ASN A 25 1.07 14.32 25.27
C ASN A 25 1.25 15.08 23.95
N ASP A 26 2.28 14.71 23.20
CA ASP A 26 2.40 15.07 21.79
C ASP A 26 1.67 14.02 20.93
N TRP A 27 0.43 14.32 20.59
CA TRP A 27 -0.40 13.43 19.79
C TRP A 27 0.08 13.28 18.35
N ILE A 28 0.73 14.32 17.81
CA ILE A 28 1.28 14.27 16.45
C ILE A 28 2.49 13.34 16.41
N ASP A 29 3.39 13.43 17.38
CA ASP A 29 4.50 12.48 17.50
C ASP A 29 4.00 11.06 17.77
N ALA A 30 2.99 10.91 18.63
CA ALA A 30 2.38 9.61 18.96
C ALA A 30 1.81 8.88 17.73
N VAL A 31 1.24 9.59 16.75
CA VAL A 31 0.70 8.99 15.52
C VAL A 31 1.72 8.91 14.38
N SER A 32 2.85 9.59 14.53
CA SER A 32 3.88 9.69 13.50
C SER A 32 4.98 8.63 13.64
N GLN A 33 5.69 8.38 12.57
CA GLN A 33 6.86 7.52 12.54
C GLN A 33 7.77 7.87 11.36
N THR A 34 9.00 7.39 11.36
CA THR A 34 9.87 7.50 10.19
C THR A 34 9.33 6.66 9.03
N GLY A 35 9.04 7.32 7.92
CA GLY A 35 8.65 6.67 6.67
C GLY A 35 9.85 6.04 5.96
N ILE A 36 9.66 4.84 5.40
CA ILE A 36 10.70 4.12 4.66
C ILE A 36 10.06 3.52 3.41
N ILE A 37 10.74 3.67 2.27
CA ILE A 37 10.36 3.02 1.02
C ILE A 37 11.52 2.13 0.58
N GLN A 38 11.20 0.89 0.21
CA GLN A 38 12.12 -0.08 -0.37
C GLN A 38 11.48 -0.62 -1.64
N ASP A 39 12.27 -0.71 -2.71
CA ASP A 39 11.86 -1.28 -3.98
C ASP A 39 12.98 -2.20 -4.49
N HIS A 40 12.63 -3.45 -4.76
CA HIS A 40 13.55 -4.48 -5.20
C HIS A 40 13.00 -5.12 -6.48
N ASN A 41 13.76 -5.04 -7.55
CA ASN A 41 13.42 -5.65 -8.83
C ASN A 41 14.50 -6.64 -9.24
N VAL A 42 14.06 -7.81 -9.70
CA VAL A 42 14.93 -8.82 -10.30
C VAL A 42 14.33 -9.23 -11.63
N SER A 43 15.14 -9.31 -12.66
CA SER A 43 14.68 -9.75 -13.97
C SER A 43 15.69 -10.65 -14.65
N ILE A 44 15.16 -11.55 -15.48
CA ILE A 44 15.94 -12.42 -16.36
C ILE A 44 15.31 -12.40 -17.73
N GLY A 45 16.13 -12.29 -18.75
CA GLY A 45 15.72 -12.38 -20.13
C GLY A 45 16.71 -13.20 -20.93
N GLY A 46 16.20 -13.89 -21.93
CA GLY A 46 17.03 -14.71 -22.79
C GLY A 46 16.26 -15.18 -24.02
N GLY A 47 16.93 -15.95 -24.83
CA GLY A 47 16.30 -16.55 -26.01
C GLY A 47 17.23 -17.50 -26.75
N ALA A 48 16.61 -18.28 -27.62
CA ALA A 48 17.23 -19.09 -28.64
C ALA A 48 16.55 -18.77 -29.99
N ASP A 49 16.90 -19.45 -31.04
CA ASP A 49 16.40 -19.16 -32.39
C ASP A 49 14.87 -19.13 -32.49
N ASN A 50 14.21 -19.98 -31.72
CA ASN A 50 12.76 -20.15 -31.77
C ASN A 50 12.00 -19.63 -30.54
N VAL A 51 12.69 -19.17 -29.48
CA VAL A 51 12.06 -18.69 -28.25
C VAL A 51 12.75 -17.47 -27.71
N LYS A 52 11.96 -16.49 -27.24
CA LYS A 52 12.44 -15.35 -26.43
C LYS A 52 11.58 -15.28 -25.18
N TYR A 53 12.22 -15.01 -24.07
CA TYR A 53 11.51 -14.85 -22.81
C TYR A 53 12.09 -13.70 -22.00
N TYR A 54 11.21 -13.11 -21.18
CA TYR A 54 11.54 -12.13 -20.17
C TYR A 54 10.65 -12.37 -18.97
N VAL A 55 11.26 -12.51 -17.78
CA VAL A 55 10.55 -12.65 -16.52
C VAL A 55 11.12 -11.61 -15.56
N SER A 56 10.26 -10.89 -14.87
CA SER A 56 10.66 -10.00 -13.78
C SER A 56 9.77 -10.20 -12.57
N ALA A 57 10.37 -10.07 -11.40
CA ALA A 57 9.69 -10.01 -10.12
C ALA A 57 10.06 -8.69 -9.42
N ASP A 58 9.07 -8.08 -8.80
CA ASP A 58 9.20 -6.81 -8.11
C ASP A 58 8.56 -6.90 -6.74
N TYR A 59 9.26 -6.41 -5.74
CA TYR A 59 8.78 -6.26 -4.37
C TYR A 59 8.97 -4.83 -3.91
N MET A 60 7.89 -4.15 -3.60
CA MET A 60 7.89 -2.82 -3.00
C MET A 60 7.28 -2.88 -1.60
N SER A 61 7.94 -2.23 -0.65
CA SER A 61 7.45 -2.01 0.71
C SER A 61 7.56 -0.54 1.07
N GLN A 62 6.44 0.01 1.50
CA GLN A 62 6.36 1.39 1.98
C GLN A 62 5.81 1.38 3.41
N LYS A 63 6.56 1.94 4.34
CA LYS A 63 6.13 2.32 5.67
C LYS A 63 5.83 3.82 5.63
N GLY A 64 4.58 4.19 5.84
CA GLY A 64 4.17 5.61 5.82
C GLY A 64 4.69 6.39 7.02
N VAL A 65 4.62 7.72 6.94
CA VAL A 65 4.97 8.63 8.04
C VAL A 65 3.93 8.61 9.16
N LEU A 66 2.73 8.13 8.90
CA LEU A 66 1.71 7.88 9.91
C LEU A 66 1.65 6.38 10.23
N LYS A 67 1.50 6.04 11.50
CA LYS A 67 1.42 4.66 11.98
C LYS A 67 0.24 3.92 11.35
N GLY A 68 0.47 2.68 10.89
CA GLY A 68 -0.51 1.85 10.21
C GLY A 68 -0.73 2.15 8.73
N PHE A 69 -0.13 3.22 8.17
CA PHE A 69 -0.18 3.49 6.74
C PHE A 69 0.95 2.74 6.01
N ASN A 70 0.81 1.42 5.95
CA ASN A 70 1.77 0.54 5.30
C ASN A 70 1.21 0.05 3.96
N TYR A 71 2.12 -0.19 3.02
CA TYR A 71 1.80 -0.73 1.71
C TYR A 71 2.87 -1.70 1.26
N LYS A 72 2.46 -2.87 0.76
CA LYS A 72 3.34 -3.83 0.12
C LYS A 72 2.77 -4.21 -1.24
N ARG A 73 3.63 -4.29 -2.22
CA ARG A 73 3.30 -4.73 -3.57
C ARG A 73 4.23 -5.86 -3.98
N TYR A 74 3.67 -6.91 -4.50
CA TYR A 74 4.38 -8.00 -5.14
C TYR A 74 3.90 -8.06 -6.57
N SER A 75 4.79 -8.04 -7.54
CA SER A 75 4.41 -8.20 -8.93
C SER A 75 5.32 -9.16 -9.68
N ILE A 76 4.71 -9.87 -10.63
CA ILE A 76 5.42 -10.74 -11.56
C ILE A 76 4.96 -10.38 -12.96
N ARG A 77 5.92 -10.20 -13.86
CA ARG A 77 5.69 -10.00 -15.28
C ARG A 77 6.39 -11.11 -16.05
N THR A 78 5.69 -11.66 -17.02
CA THR A 78 6.24 -12.69 -17.91
C THR A 78 5.88 -12.35 -19.33
N ASN A 79 6.85 -12.33 -20.23
CA ASN A 79 6.68 -12.22 -21.67
C ASN A 79 7.39 -13.40 -22.33
N ILE A 80 6.67 -14.15 -23.13
CA ILE A 80 7.22 -15.27 -23.86
C ILE A 80 6.73 -15.18 -25.32
N ASP A 81 7.67 -15.25 -26.24
CA ASP A 81 7.45 -15.30 -27.68
C ASP A 81 8.10 -16.57 -28.21
N MET A 82 7.39 -17.37 -28.97
CA MET A 82 7.88 -18.61 -29.54
C MET A 82 7.47 -18.76 -31.00
N ASN A 83 8.44 -19.02 -31.85
CA ASN A 83 8.20 -19.47 -33.24
C ASN A 83 7.95 -20.99 -33.19
N VAL A 84 6.68 -21.39 -33.30
CA VAL A 84 6.28 -22.80 -33.27
C VAL A 84 6.67 -23.48 -34.58
N THR A 85 6.53 -22.74 -35.68
CA THR A 85 6.94 -23.13 -37.03
C THR A 85 7.50 -21.89 -37.75
N ASP A 86 8.00 -22.05 -38.95
CA ASP A 86 8.49 -20.92 -39.79
C ASP A 86 7.37 -19.92 -40.13
N TYR A 87 6.12 -20.35 -40.11
CA TYR A 87 4.96 -19.52 -40.45
C TYR A 87 4.07 -19.19 -39.24
N MET A 88 4.34 -19.75 -38.05
CA MET A 88 3.49 -19.56 -36.87
C MET A 88 4.29 -19.14 -35.66
N LYS A 89 3.89 -18.00 -35.10
CA LYS A 89 4.41 -17.45 -33.85
C LYS A 89 3.30 -17.41 -32.81
N VAL A 90 3.60 -17.82 -31.59
CA VAL A 90 2.72 -17.65 -30.42
C VAL A 90 3.45 -16.89 -29.33
N GLY A 91 2.70 -16.21 -28.49
CA GLY A 91 3.30 -15.54 -27.34
C GLY A 91 2.28 -15.26 -26.26
N THR A 92 2.80 -14.96 -25.09
CA THR A 92 2.02 -14.54 -23.94
C THR A 92 2.69 -13.38 -23.23
N ASN A 93 1.84 -12.49 -22.71
CA ASN A 93 2.23 -11.38 -21.87
C ASN A 93 1.36 -11.43 -20.62
N SER A 94 1.98 -11.68 -19.48
CA SER A 94 1.27 -11.81 -18.22
C SER A 94 1.81 -10.82 -17.21
N TYR A 95 0.90 -10.21 -16.44
CA TYR A 95 1.23 -9.35 -15.32
C TYR A 95 0.29 -9.66 -14.16
N ILE A 96 0.89 -10.10 -13.06
CA ILE A 96 0.17 -10.43 -11.83
C ILE A 96 0.72 -9.51 -10.75
N VAL A 97 -0.17 -8.82 -10.03
CA VAL A 97 0.21 -7.94 -8.93
C VAL A 97 -0.70 -8.15 -7.74
N SER A 98 -0.10 -8.23 -6.57
CA SER A 98 -0.77 -8.24 -5.27
C SER A 98 -0.44 -6.98 -4.50
N HIS A 99 -1.48 -6.32 -4.02
CA HIS A 99 -1.40 -5.15 -3.15
C HIS A 99 -1.86 -5.54 -1.76
N ASN A 100 -1.06 -5.21 -0.76
CA ASN A 100 -1.40 -5.42 0.64
C ASN A 100 -1.33 -4.10 1.38
N ARG A 101 -2.44 -3.73 2.04
CA ARG A 101 -2.60 -2.57 2.91
C ARG A 101 -3.21 -2.97 4.25
N ASP A 102 -2.93 -4.19 4.69
CA ASP A 102 -3.43 -4.73 5.96
C ASP A 102 -3.00 -3.87 7.14
N GLY A 103 -3.75 -3.95 8.22
CA GLY A 103 -3.49 -3.28 9.47
C GLY A 103 -4.37 -2.05 9.73
N GLY A 104 -4.57 -1.78 11.00
CA GLY A 104 -5.26 -0.61 11.47
C GLY A 104 -4.41 0.64 11.34
N ARG A 105 -5.06 1.78 11.19
CA ARG A 105 -4.43 3.08 10.92
C ARG A 105 -4.79 4.08 11.98
N VAL A 106 -3.85 4.95 12.31
CA VAL A 106 -4.11 6.11 13.14
C VAL A 106 -5.09 7.06 12.46
N ASN A 107 -5.82 7.83 13.27
CA ASN A 107 -6.64 8.92 12.79
C ASN A 107 -5.91 10.26 13.02
N PHE A 108 -5.29 10.77 11.96
CA PHE A 108 -4.48 12.00 12.04
C PHE A 108 -5.32 13.23 12.39
N LEU A 109 -6.54 13.36 11.83
CA LEU A 109 -7.43 14.49 12.13
C LEU A 109 -7.83 14.52 13.61
N MET A 110 -8.03 13.36 14.23
CA MET A 110 -8.29 13.29 15.66
C MET A 110 -7.04 13.67 16.47
N ALA A 111 -5.84 13.30 16.01
CA ALA A 111 -4.61 13.68 16.69
C ALA A 111 -4.38 15.20 16.66
N GLU A 112 -4.67 15.86 15.54
CA GLU A 112 -4.57 17.34 15.44
C GLU A 112 -5.58 18.08 16.35
N ALA A 113 -6.74 17.47 16.57
CA ALA A 113 -7.80 18.07 17.38
C ALA A 113 -7.70 17.70 18.87
N MET A 114 -6.77 16.83 19.25
CA MET A 114 -6.67 16.32 20.60
C MET A 114 -5.94 17.32 21.51
N SER A 115 -6.48 17.53 22.71
CA SER A 115 -5.79 18.32 23.72
C SER A 115 -4.49 17.64 24.17
N PRO A 116 -3.39 18.37 24.37
CA PRO A 116 -2.17 17.80 24.94
C PRO A 116 -2.37 17.24 26.35
N TYR A 117 -3.39 17.70 27.08
CA TYR A 117 -3.73 17.21 28.42
C TYR A 117 -4.73 16.04 28.41
N ALA A 118 -5.12 15.57 27.26
CA ALA A 118 -5.95 14.39 27.12
C ALA A 118 -5.16 13.11 27.46
N LYS A 119 -5.76 12.21 28.23
CA LYS A 119 -5.13 10.97 28.72
C LYS A 119 -4.98 9.96 27.58
N MET A 120 -3.74 9.60 27.22
CA MET A 120 -3.49 8.68 26.11
C MET A 120 -3.74 7.21 26.46
N TYR A 121 -3.35 6.80 27.68
CA TYR A 121 -3.43 5.42 28.16
C TYR A 121 -4.20 5.36 29.48
N GLU A 122 -4.86 4.23 29.71
CA GLU A 122 -5.39 3.85 31.00
C GLU A 122 -4.27 3.32 31.92
N GLU A 123 -4.59 3.07 33.20
CA GLU A 123 -3.62 2.57 34.18
C GLU A 123 -3.09 1.16 33.83
N ASP A 124 -3.89 0.36 33.12
CA ASP A 124 -3.53 -0.98 32.64
C ASP A 124 -2.68 -0.96 31.35
N GLY A 125 -2.39 0.25 30.80
CA GLY A 125 -1.62 0.43 29.58
C GLY A 125 -2.44 0.32 28.29
N SER A 126 -3.73 0.09 28.36
CA SER A 126 -4.63 0.13 27.19
C SER A 126 -4.85 1.58 26.73
N TYR A 127 -5.26 1.77 25.48
CA TYR A 127 -5.61 3.10 25.00
C TYR A 127 -6.87 3.62 25.66
N CYS A 128 -6.82 4.83 26.24
CA CYS A 128 -8.03 5.52 26.71
C CYS A 128 -8.96 5.80 25.51
N ILE A 129 -10.17 5.27 25.53
CA ILE A 129 -11.09 5.36 24.39
C ILE A 129 -11.51 6.81 24.13
N ASN A 130 -11.83 7.55 25.19
CA ASN A 130 -12.27 8.94 25.14
C ASN A 130 -11.29 9.82 25.91
N PRO A 131 -10.14 10.20 25.32
CA PRO A 131 -9.07 10.92 25.99
C PRO A 131 -9.48 12.28 26.60
N MET A 132 -10.52 12.89 26.04
CA MET A 132 -11.07 14.17 26.45
C MET A 132 -12.34 14.05 27.31
N TYR A 133 -12.60 12.87 27.87
CA TYR A 133 -13.66 12.51 28.79
C TYR A 133 -15.09 12.92 28.35
N SER A 134 -15.47 14.20 28.50
CA SER A 134 -16.81 14.69 28.14
C SER A 134 -17.03 14.87 26.64
N GLU A 135 -15.96 14.92 25.87
CA GLU A 135 -15.98 15.14 24.43
C GLU A 135 -15.97 13.79 23.69
N THR A 136 -17.06 13.05 23.77
CA THR A 136 -17.15 11.66 23.25
C THR A 136 -16.98 11.53 21.73
N LEU A 137 -17.00 12.63 20.98
CA LEU A 137 -16.69 12.65 19.56
C LEU A 137 -15.19 12.47 19.28
N PHE A 138 -14.35 12.76 20.28
CA PHE A 138 -12.90 12.66 20.17
C PHE A 138 -12.44 11.32 20.73
N THR A 139 -12.30 10.34 19.86
CA THR A 139 -11.75 9.03 20.23
C THR A 139 -10.23 9.02 20.08
N ASN A 140 -9.58 8.13 20.83
CA ASN A 140 -8.12 8.00 20.77
C ASN A 140 -7.63 7.72 19.34
N PRO A 141 -6.78 8.57 18.76
CA PRO A 141 -6.31 8.44 17.38
C PRO A 141 -5.49 7.16 17.13
N LEU A 142 -4.95 6.53 18.18
CA LEU A 142 -4.16 5.31 18.13
C LEU A 142 -5.00 4.03 18.23
N MET A 143 -6.25 4.13 18.68
CA MET A 143 -7.09 2.97 19.02
C MET A 143 -7.18 1.93 17.90
N TRP A 144 -7.30 2.38 16.65
CA TRP A 144 -7.45 1.49 15.50
C TRP A 144 -6.15 0.75 15.12
N THR A 145 -4.99 1.14 15.67
CA THR A 145 -3.73 0.42 15.42
C THR A 145 -3.70 -0.97 16.05
N THR A 146 -4.57 -1.24 17.02
CA THR A 146 -4.73 -2.55 17.65
C THR A 146 -5.50 -3.54 16.78
N THR A 147 -6.17 -3.06 15.74
CA THR A 147 -6.93 -3.88 14.80
C THR A 147 -6.07 -4.31 13.62
N ASN A 148 -6.44 -5.42 12.99
CA ASN A 148 -5.75 -5.91 11.80
C ASN A 148 -6.73 -6.19 10.65
N PRO A 149 -7.40 -5.16 10.10
CA PRO A 149 -8.26 -5.34 8.95
C PRO A 149 -7.47 -5.77 7.73
N GLU A 150 -7.90 -6.82 7.06
CA GLU A 150 -7.32 -7.28 5.81
C GLU A 150 -7.75 -6.38 4.65
N ARG A 151 -6.78 -5.88 3.89
CA ARG A 151 -6.98 -5.01 2.72
C ARG A 151 -6.07 -5.44 1.60
N ARG A 152 -6.38 -6.59 0.99
CA ARG A 152 -5.61 -7.20 -0.09
C ARG A 152 -6.38 -7.11 -1.40
N GLN A 153 -5.64 -6.82 -2.47
CA GLN A 153 -6.16 -6.73 -3.82
C GLN A 153 -5.22 -7.47 -4.77
N TRP A 154 -5.80 -8.29 -5.64
CA TRP A 154 -5.08 -8.95 -6.72
C TRP A 154 -5.56 -8.38 -8.06
N ASN A 155 -4.61 -8.08 -8.93
CA ASN A 155 -4.88 -7.76 -10.32
C ASN A 155 -4.10 -8.76 -11.17
N ILE A 156 -4.81 -9.49 -12.02
CA ILE A 156 -4.25 -10.51 -12.88
C ILE A 156 -4.61 -10.12 -14.31
N ASN A 157 -3.59 -9.98 -15.15
CA ASN A 157 -3.73 -9.71 -16.57
C ASN A 157 -2.90 -10.74 -17.32
N ILE A 158 -3.55 -11.54 -18.16
CA ILE A 158 -2.92 -12.58 -18.97
C ILE A 158 -3.43 -12.40 -20.39
N ASN A 159 -2.53 -12.12 -21.31
CA ASN A 159 -2.85 -11.99 -22.73
C ASN A 159 -2.03 -13.02 -23.50
N GLY A 160 -2.68 -13.70 -24.43
CA GLY A 160 -2.05 -14.59 -25.38
C GLY A 160 -2.25 -14.11 -26.81
N TYR A 161 -1.34 -14.45 -27.69
CA TYR A 161 -1.52 -14.22 -29.11
C TYR A 161 -1.00 -15.38 -29.96
N ALA A 162 -1.59 -15.52 -31.12
CA ALA A 162 -1.07 -16.36 -32.21
C ALA A 162 -1.02 -15.53 -33.48
N GLU A 163 0.09 -15.61 -34.21
CA GLU A 163 0.32 -14.92 -35.47
C GLU A 163 0.69 -15.93 -36.54
N ILE A 164 0.03 -15.88 -37.68
CA ILE A 164 0.26 -16.75 -38.84
C ILE A 164 0.66 -15.91 -40.03
N ASP A 165 1.81 -16.23 -40.61
CA ASP A 165 2.29 -15.66 -41.88
C ASP A 165 1.83 -16.55 -43.03
N PHE A 166 0.76 -16.14 -43.69
CA PHE A 166 0.20 -16.89 -44.82
C PHE A 166 1.11 -16.88 -46.04
N GLY A 167 1.97 -15.89 -46.18
CA GLY A 167 2.93 -15.82 -47.26
C GLY A 167 3.98 -16.92 -47.25
N LYS A 168 4.21 -17.52 -46.07
CA LYS A 168 5.09 -18.68 -45.89
C LYS A 168 4.38 -20.02 -46.15
N LEU A 169 3.06 -20.01 -46.11
CA LEU A 169 2.22 -21.17 -46.40
C LEU A 169 1.86 -21.25 -47.88
N ILE A 170 1.47 -20.13 -48.48
CA ILE A 170 0.92 -20.04 -49.85
C ILE A 170 1.52 -18.84 -50.54
N SER A 171 2.37 -19.06 -51.54
CA SER A 171 3.11 -17.99 -52.25
C SER A 171 2.28 -16.80 -52.74
N PRO A 172 1.06 -16.93 -53.27
CA PRO A 172 0.20 -15.81 -53.64
C PRO A 172 -0.18 -14.86 -52.52
N LEU A 173 -0.10 -15.32 -51.24
CA LEU A 173 -0.45 -14.54 -50.06
C LEU A 173 0.75 -13.89 -49.38
N LYS A 174 1.86 -13.71 -50.13
CA LYS A 174 3.09 -13.08 -49.61
C LYS A 174 2.80 -11.71 -49.02
N GLY A 175 3.21 -11.51 -47.76
CA GLY A 175 2.97 -10.27 -46.98
C GLY A 175 1.65 -10.23 -46.22
N LEU A 176 0.80 -11.28 -46.32
CA LEU A 176 -0.40 -11.37 -45.50
C LEU A 176 -0.09 -12.10 -44.19
N THR A 177 -0.27 -11.38 -43.06
CA THR A 177 -0.18 -11.94 -41.72
C THR A 177 -1.52 -11.77 -41.00
N TYR A 178 -1.90 -12.75 -40.19
CA TYR A 178 -3.05 -12.67 -39.32
C TYR A 178 -2.65 -12.89 -37.88
N LYS A 179 -3.06 -11.96 -36.99
CA LYS A 179 -2.79 -12.02 -35.56
C LYS A 179 -4.10 -12.12 -34.77
N PHE A 180 -4.23 -13.17 -34.01
CA PHE A 180 -5.30 -13.36 -33.02
C PHE A 180 -4.74 -12.99 -31.63
N ASN A 181 -5.50 -12.23 -30.85
CA ASN A 181 -5.17 -11.88 -29.47
C ASN A 181 -6.37 -12.24 -28.59
N GLY A 182 -6.09 -12.80 -27.40
CA GLY A 182 -7.08 -13.08 -26.37
C GLY A 182 -6.49 -12.83 -24.98
N GLY A 183 -7.37 -12.41 -24.06
CA GLY A 183 -7.00 -12.16 -22.66
C GLY A 183 -8.24 -12.10 -21.78
#